data_c7e3ae4c1367d8501d75fe0d1ba034a3
#
_entry.id   c7e3ae4c1367d8501d75fe0d1ba034a3
#
_cell.length_a   1.000
_cell.length_b   1.000
_cell.length_c   1.000
_cell.angle_alpha   90.00
_cell.angle_beta   90.00
_cell.angle_gamma   90.00
#
_symmetry.space_group_name_H-M   'P 1'
#
loop_
_entity.id
_entity.type
_entity.pdbx_description
1 polymer ?
#
loop_
_entity_poly.entity_id
_entity_poly.type
_entity_poly.pdbx_seq_one_letter_code
_entity_poly.pdbx_strand_id
1 'polypeptide(L)'
;MIFLWSGFSKDVKYLIQKYIISMVSKNQIKFISSLHLKKNRIANQLFIAEGVKVIQELLKSNFILEHLYCTEPLFDAVQPNLKSIISESDLKKISALTTPNNCLAVFKIPTSMPIFDKGLILALDDIRDPGNLGTILRLCDWFGIAQVICSEQTVDLYNPKVVQATMGSISRVNVSYVNLKSYLQNSALPIFGTFMEGSNVYKENLPKEAIVVMGNEANGISQEIENSIKKRITIPRFGDLQLTESLNVAAATAIILSEFRR
;
A
#
# COMPACT_ATOMS: atom_id res chain seq x y z
N MET A 1 15.04 41.37 1.17
CA MET A 1 15.49 40.46 2.27
C MET A 1 16.71 39.59 1.86
N ILE A 2 17.59 40.08 1.01
CA ILE A 2 18.74 39.31 0.45
C ILE A 2 20.09 39.67 1.15
N PHE A 3 20.15 40.75 1.92
CA PHE A 3 21.43 41.30 2.44
C PHE A 3 21.88 40.77 3.82
N LEU A 4 21.11 39.92 4.51
CA LEU A 4 21.46 39.43 5.85
C LEU A 4 22.15 38.05 5.86
N TRP A 5 22.36 37.39 4.72
CA TRP A 5 22.86 36.02 4.66
C TRP A 5 24.39 35.87 4.57
N SER A 6 25.14 36.94 4.24
CA SER A 6 26.57 36.84 3.98
C SER A 6 27.44 36.70 5.23
N GLY A 7 26.93 36.98 6.43
CA GLY A 7 27.71 36.99 7.69
C GLY A 7 27.64 35.75 8.55
N PHE A 8 26.79 34.79 8.26
CA PHE A 8 26.63 33.58 9.12
C PHE A 8 27.45 32.41 8.64
N SER A 9 28.01 31.61 9.60
CA SER A 9 28.66 30.34 9.32
C SER A 9 27.68 29.35 8.65
N LYS A 10 28.22 28.34 7.98
CA LYS A 10 27.39 27.28 7.36
C LYS A 10 26.45 26.62 8.37
N ASP A 11 26.90 26.42 9.60
CA ASP A 11 26.14 25.79 10.69
C ASP A 11 24.99 26.68 11.17
N VAL A 12 25.22 28.00 11.27
CA VAL A 12 24.16 28.95 11.65
C VAL A 12 23.12 29.08 10.52
N LYS A 13 23.55 29.09 9.26
CA LYS A 13 22.65 29.07 8.10
C LYS A 13 21.80 27.78 8.08
N TYR A 14 22.41 26.62 8.36
CA TYR A 14 21.73 25.34 8.48
C TYR A 14 20.70 25.34 9.61
N LEU A 15 21.07 25.86 10.80
CA LEU A 15 20.16 25.99 11.95
C LEU A 15 18.99 26.93 11.65
N ILE A 16 19.24 28.08 11.05
CA ILE A 16 18.19 29.03 10.67
C ILE A 16 17.25 28.41 9.63
N GLN A 17 17.78 27.73 8.62
CA GLN A 17 16.98 27.07 7.58
C GLN A 17 16.11 25.92 8.15
N LYS A 18 16.57 25.26 9.22
CA LYS A 18 15.83 24.21 9.94
C LYS A 18 14.55 24.71 10.62
N TYR A 19 14.46 26.00 10.94
CA TYR A 19 13.35 26.61 11.68
C TYR A 19 12.54 27.66 10.89
N ILE A 20 12.92 27.97 9.63
CA ILE A 20 12.14 28.87 8.80
C ILE A 20 10.88 28.13 8.31
N ILE A 21 9.73 28.58 8.79
CA ILE A 21 8.43 28.15 8.24
C ILE A 21 8.31 28.69 6.82
N SER A 22 8.27 27.79 5.87
CA SER A 22 8.08 28.10 4.44
C SER A 22 6.58 28.17 4.13
N MET A 23 6.16 29.18 3.39
CA MET A 23 4.81 29.22 2.86
C MET A 23 4.68 28.28 1.67
N VAL A 24 3.70 27.38 1.71
CA VAL A 24 3.33 26.55 0.55
C VAL A 24 2.50 27.43 -0.40
N SER A 25 2.95 27.59 -1.62
CA SER A 25 2.23 28.41 -2.61
C SER A 25 0.87 27.78 -2.95
N LYS A 26 -0.08 28.62 -3.39
CA LYS A 26 -1.40 28.14 -3.83
C LYS A 26 -1.31 27.07 -4.93
N ASN A 27 -0.34 27.19 -5.84
CA ASN A 27 -0.11 26.22 -6.91
C ASN A 27 0.42 24.88 -6.36
N GLN A 28 1.34 24.90 -5.39
CA GLN A 28 1.82 23.69 -4.72
C GLN A 28 0.69 22.99 -3.96
N ILE A 29 -0.11 23.73 -3.19
CA ILE A 29 -1.29 23.17 -2.50
C ILE A 29 -2.21 22.50 -3.50
N LYS A 30 -2.59 23.17 -4.59
CA LYS A 30 -3.44 22.63 -5.64
C LYS A 30 -2.84 21.38 -6.28
N PHE A 31 -1.55 21.40 -6.55
CA PHE A 31 -0.82 20.27 -7.15
C PHE A 31 -0.82 19.05 -6.21
N ILE A 32 -0.38 19.22 -4.95
CA ILE A 32 -0.29 18.10 -3.98
C ILE A 32 -1.68 17.51 -3.70
N SER A 33 -2.69 18.37 -3.46
CA SER A 33 -4.07 17.92 -3.25
C SER A 33 -4.63 17.20 -4.47
N SER A 34 -4.17 17.54 -5.68
CA SER A 34 -4.60 16.84 -6.89
C SER A 34 -4.15 15.39 -6.92
N LEU A 35 -3.06 15.02 -6.23
CA LEU A 35 -2.55 13.64 -6.12
C LEU A 35 -3.46 12.73 -5.28
N HIS A 36 -4.49 13.25 -4.62
CA HIS A 36 -5.55 12.44 -4.02
C HIS A 36 -6.32 11.64 -5.09
N LEU A 37 -6.33 12.08 -6.33
CA LEU A 37 -7.01 11.44 -7.45
C LEU A 37 -6.09 10.53 -8.26
N LYS A 38 -6.50 9.28 -8.52
CA LYS A 38 -5.74 8.26 -9.28
C LYS A 38 -5.20 8.81 -10.61
N LYS A 39 -6.05 9.51 -11.40
CA LYS A 39 -5.67 10.07 -12.71
C LYS A 39 -4.46 11.00 -12.63
N ASN A 40 -4.38 11.80 -11.56
CA ASN A 40 -3.28 12.76 -11.39
C ASN A 40 -2.00 12.09 -10.89
N ARG A 41 -2.11 11.03 -10.06
CA ARG A 41 -0.96 10.20 -9.67
C ARG A 41 -0.33 9.54 -10.88
N ILE A 42 -1.15 8.95 -11.75
CA ILE A 42 -0.68 8.32 -12.99
C ILE A 42 -0.04 9.35 -13.92
N ALA A 43 -0.70 10.49 -14.15
CA ALA A 43 -0.20 11.53 -15.07
C ALA A 43 1.14 12.11 -14.61
N ASN A 44 1.35 12.29 -13.31
CA ASN A 44 2.55 12.87 -12.74
C ASN A 44 3.57 11.82 -12.26
N GLN A 45 3.21 10.54 -12.23
CA GLN A 45 4.02 9.45 -11.66
C GLN A 45 4.45 9.74 -10.21
N LEU A 46 3.52 10.32 -9.41
CA LEU A 46 3.74 10.73 -8.02
C LEU A 46 2.61 10.24 -7.13
N PHE A 47 2.95 9.96 -5.87
CA PHE A 47 1.96 9.67 -4.82
C PHE A 47 2.34 10.34 -3.51
N ILE A 48 1.39 10.40 -2.59
CA ILE A 48 1.60 10.98 -1.25
C ILE A 48 1.64 9.88 -0.19
N ALA A 49 2.51 10.09 0.80
CA ALA A 49 2.57 9.31 2.02
C ALA A 49 2.51 10.26 3.23
N GLU A 50 1.78 9.88 4.26
CA GLU A 50 1.57 10.69 5.45
C GLU A 50 1.97 9.94 6.72
N GLY A 51 2.46 10.70 7.71
CA GLY A 51 2.88 10.18 9.01
C GLY A 51 4.32 9.68 9.06
N VAL A 52 4.95 9.95 10.19
CA VAL A 52 6.39 9.73 10.43
C VAL A 52 6.80 8.30 10.12
N LYS A 53 6.05 7.31 10.63
CA LYS A 53 6.40 5.89 10.48
C LYS A 53 6.39 5.43 9.02
N VAL A 54 5.33 5.77 8.27
CA VAL A 54 5.21 5.39 6.85
C VAL A 54 6.33 6.03 6.04
N ILE A 55 6.55 7.34 6.22
CA ILE A 55 7.59 8.08 5.51
C ILE A 55 8.98 7.54 5.83
N GLN A 56 9.28 7.21 7.10
CA GLN A 56 10.56 6.59 7.49
C GLN A 56 10.82 5.27 6.77
N GLU A 57 9.81 4.40 6.68
CA GLU A 57 9.93 3.12 5.97
C GLU A 57 10.18 3.33 4.47
N LEU A 58 9.48 4.28 3.84
CA LEU A 58 9.70 4.59 2.43
C LEU A 58 11.09 5.21 2.18
N LEU A 59 11.56 6.09 3.05
CA LEU A 59 12.91 6.69 2.95
C LEU A 59 14.05 5.67 3.12
N LYS A 60 13.82 4.56 3.82
CA LYS A 60 14.78 3.45 3.97
C LYS A 60 14.74 2.46 2.79
N SER A 61 13.82 2.63 1.87
CA SER A 61 13.61 1.75 0.72
C SER A 61 14.14 2.37 -0.58
N ASN A 62 13.80 1.76 -1.71
CA ASN A 62 14.16 2.27 -3.04
C ASN A 62 13.18 3.33 -3.58
N PHE A 63 12.21 3.79 -2.77
CA PHE A 63 11.33 4.88 -3.19
C PHE A 63 12.07 6.20 -3.26
N ILE A 64 11.87 6.94 -4.35
CA ILE A 64 12.53 8.23 -4.58
C ILE A 64 11.65 9.34 -4.02
N LEU A 65 12.19 10.05 -3.01
CA LEU A 65 11.54 11.24 -2.45
C LEU A 65 11.57 12.38 -3.47
N GLU A 66 10.41 12.98 -3.74
CA GLU A 66 10.30 14.22 -4.51
C GLU A 66 10.33 15.45 -3.60
N HIS A 67 9.52 15.45 -2.53
CA HIS A 67 9.55 16.51 -1.51
C HIS A 67 8.87 16.06 -0.21
N LEU A 68 9.35 16.60 0.92
CA LEU A 68 8.85 16.36 2.26
C LEU A 68 8.37 17.67 2.91
N TYR A 69 7.18 17.64 3.45
CA TYR A 69 6.56 18.75 4.20
C TYR A 69 6.36 18.33 5.66
N CYS A 70 6.87 19.10 6.60
CA CYS A 70 6.77 18.84 8.04
C CYS A 70 6.29 20.08 8.79
N THR A 71 5.61 19.90 9.92
CA THR A 71 5.27 21.01 10.83
C THR A 71 6.36 21.29 11.87
N GLU A 72 7.31 20.37 12.00
CA GLU A 72 8.43 20.45 12.93
C GLU A 72 9.69 19.83 12.31
N PRO A 73 10.90 20.09 12.88
CA PRO A 73 12.15 19.57 12.35
C PRO A 73 12.28 18.06 12.50
N LEU A 74 11.71 17.31 11.55
CA LEU A 74 11.80 15.85 11.43
C LEU A 74 12.75 15.46 10.29
N PHE A 75 13.20 14.20 10.29
CA PHE A 75 13.97 13.59 9.20
C PHE A 75 15.26 14.34 8.88
N ASP A 76 16.15 14.47 9.84
CA ASP A 76 17.43 15.21 9.70
C ASP A 76 18.33 14.69 8.57
N ALA A 77 18.22 13.41 8.21
CA ALA A 77 18.97 12.82 7.11
C ALA A 77 18.46 13.26 5.71
N VAL A 78 17.26 13.85 5.61
CA VAL A 78 16.74 14.36 4.33
C VAL A 78 17.40 15.70 3.99
N GLN A 79 17.88 15.80 2.74
CA GLN A 79 18.55 17.02 2.25
C GLN A 79 17.62 18.25 2.38
N PRO A 80 18.15 19.42 2.79
CA PRO A 80 17.36 20.63 3.04
C PRO A 80 16.54 21.11 1.82
N ASN A 81 17.04 20.91 0.61
CA ASN A 81 16.34 21.27 -0.64
C ASN A 81 15.13 20.38 -0.95
N LEU A 82 15.05 19.20 -0.35
CA LEU A 82 13.93 18.27 -0.50
C LEU A 82 12.95 18.31 0.69
N LYS A 83 13.14 19.26 1.61
CA LYS A 83 12.31 19.37 2.82
C LYS A 83 11.87 20.82 3.07
N SER A 84 10.63 21.00 3.46
CA SER A 84 10.07 22.29 3.90
C SER A 84 9.40 22.15 5.25
N ILE A 85 9.69 23.08 6.17
CA ILE A 85 8.90 23.24 7.38
C ILE A 85 7.74 24.17 7.05
N ILE A 86 6.52 23.71 7.29
CA ILE A 86 5.29 24.43 6.93
C ILE A 86 4.37 24.59 8.13
N SER A 87 3.37 25.47 8.02
CA SER A 87 2.36 25.62 9.06
C SER A 87 1.40 24.41 9.11
N GLU A 88 0.82 24.12 10.28
CA GLU A 88 -0.24 23.10 10.42
C GLU A 88 -1.42 23.41 9.50
N SER A 89 -1.76 24.70 9.31
CA SER A 89 -2.84 25.14 8.43
C SER A 89 -2.54 24.80 6.96
N ASP A 90 -1.29 24.86 6.52
CA ASP A 90 -0.91 24.49 5.16
C ASP A 90 -0.84 22.96 5.01
N LEU A 91 -0.34 22.26 6.03
CA LEU A 91 -0.36 20.80 6.04
C LEU A 91 -1.80 20.26 5.93
N LYS A 92 -2.75 20.86 6.65
CA LYS A 92 -4.17 20.49 6.57
C LYS A 92 -4.77 20.66 5.17
N LYS A 93 -4.30 21.62 4.39
CA LYS A 93 -4.77 21.84 3.00
C LYS A 93 -4.30 20.78 2.02
N ILE A 94 -3.14 20.17 2.27
CA ILE A 94 -2.53 19.17 1.37
C ILE A 94 -2.76 17.73 1.82
N SER A 95 -3.13 17.51 3.09
CA SER A 95 -3.37 16.18 3.66
C SER A 95 -4.64 15.54 3.11
N ALA A 96 -4.60 14.22 2.91
CA ALA A 96 -5.76 13.38 2.60
C ALA A 96 -6.43 12.81 3.86
N LEU A 97 -5.83 13.03 5.04
CA LEU A 97 -6.34 12.54 6.32
C LEU A 97 -7.31 13.53 6.96
N THR A 98 -8.34 13.03 7.62
CA THR A 98 -9.28 13.85 8.42
C THR A 98 -8.53 14.58 9.54
N THR A 99 -7.60 13.88 10.20
CA THR A 99 -6.68 14.45 11.18
C THR A 99 -5.26 14.29 10.61
N PRO A 100 -4.66 15.38 10.10
CA PRO A 100 -3.32 15.34 9.55
C PRO A 100 -2.28 14.92 10.60
N ASN A 101 -1.29 14.15 10.18
CA ASN A 101 -0.09 13.89 10.95
C ASN A 101 0.91 15.06 10.79
N ASN A 102 2.03 15.03 11.52
CA ASN A 102 3.02 16.12 11.51
C ASN A 102 3.81 16.23 10.19
N CYS A 103 3.60 15.36 9.23
CA CYS A 103 4.33 15.35 7.97
C CYS A 103 3.58 14.66 6.84
N LEU A 104 3.88 15.14 5.62
CA LEU A 104 3.45 14.58 4.34
C LEU A 104 4.65 14.57 3.39
N ALA A 105 4.83 13.48 2.67
CA ALA A 105 5.87 13.36 1.64
C ALA A 105 5.25 13.00 0.29
N VAL A 106 5.84 13.54 -0.76
CA VAL A 106 5.56 13.18 -2.14
C VAL A 106 6.69 12.27 -2.62
N PHE A 107 6.35 11.10 -3.15
CA PHE A 107 7.29 10.13 -3.69
C PHE A 107 6.99 9.85 -5.16
N LYS A 108 8.00 9.44 -5.92
CA LYS A 108 7.84 8.93 -7.27
C LYS A 108 7.24 7.53 -7.25
N ILE A 109 6.29 7.27 -8.15
CA ILE A 109 5.79 5.91 -8.39
C ILE A 109 6.93 5.15 -9.08
N PRO A 110 7.40 4.03 -8.52
CA PRO A 110 8.45 3.23 -9.15
C PRO A 110 7.95 2.58 -10.44
N THR A 111 8.87 2.27 -11.34
CA THR A 111 8.58 1.38 -12.48
C THR A 111 8.14 0.03 -11.95
N SER A 112 7.15 -0.59 -12.62
CA SER A 112 6.65 -1.92 -12.24
C SER A 112 7.78 -2.94 -12.26
N MET A 113 7.84 -3.76 -11.21
CA MET A 113 8.77 -4.89 -11.16
C MET A 113 8.23 -6.05 -12.02
N PRO A 114 9.10 -6.90 -12.57
CA PRO A 114 8.67 -8.11 -13.26
C PRO A 114 7.83 -9.01 -12.34
N ILE A 115 6.81 -9.64 -12.92
CA ILE A 115 6.06 -10.70 -12.25
C ILE A 115 6.89 -11.97 -12.31
N PHE A 116 6.95 -12.71 -11.21
CA PHE A 116 7.60 -14.01 -11.12
C PHE A 116 6.66 -15.05 -10.54
N ASP A 117 6.58 -16.21 -11.20
CA ASP A 117 5.76 -17.36 -10.78
C ASP A 117 6.59 -18.31 -9.92
N LYS A 118 6.89 -17.88 -8.69
CA LYS A 118 7.67 -18.66 -7.73
C LYS A 118 7.20 -18.41 -6.30
N GLY A 119 7.16 -19.45 -5.50
CA GLY A 119 6.77 -19.38 -4.10
C GLY A 119 5.26 -19.25 -3.91
N LEU A 120 4.86 -18.70 -2.79
CA LEU A 120 3.45 -18.42 -2.49
C LEU A 120 3.09 -17.03 -2.99
N ILE A 121 2.10 -16.96 -3.87
CA ILE A 121 1.59 -15.72 -4.49
C ILE A 121 0.16 -15.49 -4.00
N LEU A 122 -0.16 -14.27 -3.64
CA LEU A 122 -1.52 -13.88 -3.32
C LEU A 122 -2.16 -13.18 -4.53
N ALA A 123 -3.30 -13.65 -4.98
CA ALA A 123 -4.10 -13.04 -6.04
C ALA A 123 -5.36 -12.40 -5.44
N LEU A 124 -5.64 -11.15 -5.82
CA LEU A 124 -6.74 -10.35 -5.28
C LEU A 124 -7.72 -10.01 -6.40
N ASP A 125 -8.94 -10.53 -6.29
CA ASP A 125 -10.00 -10.30 -7.25
C ASP A 125 -10.96 -9.22 -6.73
N ASP A 126 -10.88 -8.03 -7.32
CA ASP A 126 -11.78 -6.90 -7.07
C ASP A 126 -11.84 -6.43 -5.59
N ILE A 127 -10.72 -6.41 -4.89
CA ILE A 127 -10.64 -5.83 -3.54
C ILE A 127 -10.80 -4.32 -3.63
N ARG A 128 -11.90 -3.77 -3.11
CA ARG A 128 -12.25 -2.34 -3.28
C ARG A 128 -11.93 -1.47 -2.08
N ASP A 129 -11.96 -2.04 -0.87
CA ASP A 129 -11.68 -1.27 0.34
C ASP A 129 -10.18 -1.00 0.51
N PRO A 130 -9.76 0.30 0.60
CA PRO A 130 -8.35 0.65 0.76
C PRO A 130 -7.73 0.14 2.06
N GLY A 131 -8.50 0.05 3.14
CA GLY A 131 -8.03 -0.46 4.42
C GLY A 131 -7.74 -1.95 4.36
N ASN A 132 -8.60 -2.73 3.69
CA ASN A 132 -8.40 -4.15 3.46
C ASN A 132 -7.16 -4.39 2.60
N LEU A 133 -6.99 -3.72 1.46
CA LEU A 133 -5.79 -3.87 0.65
C LEU A 133 -4.52 -3.56 1.44
N GLY A 134 -4.48 -2.44 2.15
CA GLY A 134 -3.32 -2.07 2.96
C GLY A 134 -3.01 -3.07 4.07
N THR A 135 -4.04 -3.61 4.74
CA THR A 135 -3.89 -4.67 5.75
C THR A 135 -3.40 -5.97 5.14
N ILE A 136 -3.94 -6.37 3.99
CA ILE A 136 -3.48 -7.56 3.25
C ILE A 136 -1.99 -7.43 2.88
N LEU A 137 -1.54 -6.28 2.41
CA LEU A 137 -0.13 -6.06 2.09
C LEU A 137 0.78 -6.16 3.34
N ARG A 138 0.31 -5.72 4.52
CA ARG A 138 1.04 -5.96 5.78
C ARG A 138 1.12 -7.43 6.15
N LEU A 139 0.05 -8.19 5.91
CA LEU A 139 0.06 -9.64 6.11
C LEU A 139 1.01 -10.32 5.13
N CYS A 140 1.03 -9.91 3.88
CA CYS A 140 1.98 -10.40 2.89
C CYS A 140 3.43 -10.19 3.33
N ASP A 141 3.76 -8.98 3.78
CA ASP A 141 5.07 -8.66 4.35
C ASP A 141 5.41 -9.54 5.56
N TRP A 142 4.46 -9.69 6.50
CA TRP A 142 4.61 -10.52 7.70
C TRP A 142 4.86 -12.00 7.40
N PHE A 143 4.09 -12.56 6.47
CA PHE A 143 4.19 -13.97 6.08
C PHE A 143 5.20 -14.23 4.95
N GLY A 144 5.97 -13.24 4.52
CA GLY A 144 6.99 -13.39 3.49
C GLY A 144 6.41 -13.70 2.10
N ILE A 145 5.25 -13.11 1.77
CA ILE A 145 4.64 -13.17 0.45
C ILE A 145 5.18 -11.98 -0.36
N ALA A 146 6.13 -12.24 -1.24
CA ALA A 146 6.83 -11.19 -1.97
C ALA A 146 6.06 -10.67 -3.20
N GLN A 147 5.06 -11.42 -3.70
CA GLN A 147 4.30 -11.09 -4.90
C GLN A 147 2.80 -11.11 -4.62
N VAL A 148 2.13 -10.01 -4.95
CA VAL A 148 0.67 -9.88 -4.96
C VAL A 148 0.21 -9.52 -6.36
N ILE A 149 -0.74 -10.25 -6.90
CA ILE A 149 -1.34 -10.03 -8.22
C ILE A 149 -2.77 -9.53 -8.01
N CYS A 150 -3.05 -8.32 -8.48
CA CYS A 150 -4.36 -7.69 -8.38
C CYS A 150 -5.10 -7.71 -9.72
N SER A 151 -6.41 -7.93 -9.70
CA SER A 151 -7.25 -7.61 -10.84
C SER A 151 -7.25 -6.09 -11.10
N GLU A 152 -7.55 -5.66 -12.31
CA GLU A 152 -7.57 -4.25 -12.71
C GLU A 152 -8.59 -3.41 -11.91
N GLN A 153 -9.64 -4.06 -11.38
CA GLN A 153 -10.69 -3.47 -10.56
C GLN A 153 -10.30 -3.26 -9.09
N THR A 154 -9.25 -3.94 -8.63
CA THR A 154 -8.74 -3.76 -7.26
C THR A 154 -8.32 -2.31 -7.04
N VAL A 155 -8.60 -1.79 -5.85
CA VAL A 155 -8.27 -0.41 -5.47
C VAL A 155 -6.78 -0.10 -5.71
N ASP A 156 -6.51 1.12 -6.17
CA ASP A 156 -5.17 1.56 -6.52
C ASP A 156 -4.20 1.52 -5.32
N LEU A 157 -3.04 0.87 -5.51
CA LEU A 157 -1.98 0.73 -4.52
C LEU A 157 -1.54 2.06 -3.91
N TYR A 158 -1.44 3.10 -4.75
CA TYR A 158 -1.00 4.44 -4.33
C TYR A 158 -2.13 5.34 -3.86
N ASN A 159 -3.34 4.81 -3.66
CA ASN A 159 -4.39 5.53 -2.95
C ASN A 159 -3.88 5.93 -1.56
N PRO A 160 -4.03 7.19 -1.11
CA PRO A 160 -3.50 7.66 0.18
C PRO A 160 -3.92 6.79 1.37
N LYS A 161 -5.16 6.29 1.37
CA LYS A 161 -5.65 5.39 2.43
C LYS A 161 -4.98 4.02 2.39
N VAL A 162 -4.68 3.47 1.20
CA VAL A 162 -3.91 2.23 1.05
C VAL A 162 -2.50 2.44 1.57
N VAL A 163 -1.80 3.47 1.09
CA VAL A 163 -0.42 3.79 1.52
C VAL A 163 -0.35 3.90 3.05
N GLN A 164 -1.30 4.62 3.65
CA GLN A 164 -1.38 4.76 5.11
C GLN A 164 -1.59 3.40 5.80
N ALA A 165 -2.51 2.58 5.31
CA ALA A 165 -2.85 1.29 5.91
C ALA A 165 -1.72 0.26 5.78
N THR A 166 -0.83 0.38 4.79
CA THR A 166 0.33 -0.53 4.64
C THR A 166 1.36 -0.38 5.74
N MET A 167 1.40 0.76 6.44
CA MET A 167 2.41 1.08 7.47
C MET A 167 3.86 0.86 6.98
N GLY A 168 4.10 1.05 5.67
CA GLY A 168 5.40 0.90 5.02
C GLY A 168 5.64 -0.43 4.30
N SER A 169 4.78 -1.45 4.47
CA SER A 169 4.92 -2.76 3.79
C SER A 169 4.84 -2.65 2.26
N ILE A 170 4.28 -1.57 1.74
CA ILE A 170 4.26 -1.23 0.30
C ILE A 170 5.67 -1.24 -0.32
N SER A 171 6.72 -1.04 0.46
CA SER A 171 8.11 -1.01 -0.02
C SER A 171 8.76 -2.41 -0.13
N ARG A 172 8.12 -3.45 0.40
CA ARG A 172 8.68 -4.81 0.51
C ARG A 172 7.88 -5.87 -0.26
N VAL A 173 6.65 -5.53 -0.66
CA VAL A 173 5.75 -6.43 -1.39
C VAL A 173 5.58 -5.93 -2.81
N ASN A 174 5.90 -6.76 -3.80
CA ASN A 174 5.65 -6.43 -5.19
C ASN A 174 4.16 -6.59 -5.51
N VAL A 175 3.54 -5.54 -6.03
CA VAL A 175 2.11 -5.54 -6.39
C VAL A 175 1.98 -5.23 -7.88
N SER A 176 1.35 -6.14 -8.62
CA SER A 176 1.12 -6.00 -10.05
C SER A 176 -0.38 -6.05 -10.36
N TYR A 177 -0.85 -5.16 -11.22
CA TYR A 177 -2.23 -5.15 -11.74
C TYR A 177 -2.24 -5.75 -13.13
N VAL A 178 -3.07 -6.78 -13.32
CA VAL A 178 -3.13 -7.54 -14.58
C VAL A 178 -4.55 -7.95 -14.93
N ASN A 179 -4.76 -8.44 -16.15
CA ASN A 179 -5.91 -9.28 -16.44
C ASN A 179 -5.75 -10.60 -15.66
N LEU A 180 -6.42 -10.67 -14.50
CA LEU A 180 -6.24 -11.76 -13.53
C LEU A 180 -6.59 -13.12 -14.13
N LYS A 181 -7.65 -13.21 -14.96
CA LYS A 181 -8.02 -14.45 -15.66
C LYS A 181 -6.89 -14.97 -16.54
N SER A 182 -6.36 -14.11 -17.39
CA SER A 182 -5.27 -14.50 -18.28
C SER A 182 -4.02 -14.92 -17.51
N TYR A 183 -3.69 -14.23 -16.42
CA TYR A 183 -2.58 -14.59 -15.55
C TYR A 183 -2.75 -15.98 -14.94
N LEU A 184 -3.92 -16.27 -14.34
CA LEU A 184 -4.20 -17.56 -13.72
C LEU A 184 -4.21 -18.71 -14.74
N GLN A 185 -4.75 -18.49 -15.94
CA GLN A 185 -4.79 -19.51 -17.00
C GLN A 185 -3.40 -19.88 -17.53
N ASN A 186 -2.46 -18.95 -17.51
CA ASN A 186 -1.09 -19.16 -18.01
C ASN A 186 -0.10 -19.60 -16.92
N SER A 187 -0.50 -19.59 -15.64
CA SER A 187 0.38 -20.03 -14.55
C SER A 187 0.45 -21.55 -14.44
N ALA A 188 1.65 -22.06 -14.21
CA ALA A 188 1.90 -23.47 -13.92
C ALA A 188 1.68 -23.84 -12.43
N LEU A 189 1.55 -22.86 -11.53
CA LEU A 189 1.38 -23.07 -10.12
C LEU A 189 -0.03 -23.61 -9.79
N PRO A 190 -0.17 -24.45 -8.74
CA PRO A 190 -1.49 -24.85 -8.26
C PRO A 190 -2.27 -23.62 -7.72
N ILE A 191 -3.53 -23.50 -8.15
CA ILE A 191 -4.39 -22.37 -7.82
C ILE A 191 -5.44 -22.80 -6.80
N PHE A 192 -5.43 -22.12 -5.65
CA PHE A 192 -6.40 -22.30 -4.57
C PHE A 192 -7.30 -21.07 -4.51
N GLY A 193 -8.61 -21.27 -4.55
CA GLY A 193 -9.57 -20.19 -4.29
C GLY A 193 -10.21 -20.35 -2.92
N THR A 194 -10.47 -19.21 -2.28
CA THR A 194 -11.12 -19.16 -0.96
C THR A 194 -12.62 -18.97 -1.13
N PHE A 195 -13.41 -19.89 -0.60
CA PHE A 195 -14.87 -19.89 -0.73
C PHE A 195 -15.52 -20.19 0.63
N MET A 196 -16.83 -19.94 0.70
CA MET A 196 -17.64 -20.33 1.86
C MET A 196 -17.81 -21.86 1.94
N GLU A 197 -17.75 -22.52 0.80
CA GLU A 197 -17.82 -23.99 0.67
C GLU A 197 -16.57 -24.50 -0.04
N GLY A 198 -15.94 -25.52 0.54
CA GLY A 198 -14.70 -26.10 0.03
C GLY A 198 -14.06 -27.04 1.04
N SER A 199 -12.89 -27.52 0.71
CA SER A 199 -12.08 -28.35 1.62
C SER A 199 -11.62 -27.52 2.81
N ASN A 200 -11.70 -28.10 4.00
CA ASN A 200 -11.26 -27.46 5.24
C ASN A 200 -9.76 -27.16 5.19
N VAL A 201 -9.38 -25.88 5.20
CA VAL A 201 -7.99 -25.43 5.06
C VAL A 201 -7.05 -26.05 6.11
N TYR A 202 -7.54 -26.32 7.32
CA TYR A 202 -6.76 -26.93 8.41
C TYR A 202 -6.44 -28.42 8.21
N LYS A 203 -7.10 -29.07 7.24
CA LYS A 203 -6.92 -30.50 6.93
C LYS A 203 -6.27 -30.73 5.57
N GLU A 204 -6.03 -29.66 4.79
CA GLU A 204 -5.41 -29.74 3.48
C GLU A 204 -3.88 -29.84 3.58
N ASN A 205 -3.29 -30.59 2.65
CA ASN A 205 -1.85 -30.55 2.43
C ASN A 205 -1.52 -29.38 1.49
N LEU A 206 -1.13 -28.25 2.07
CA LEU A 206 -0.91 -27.01 1.37
C LEU A 206 0.55 -26.92 0.87
N PRO A 207 0.78 -26.69 -0.43
CA PRO A 207 2.13 -26.62 -0.99
C PRO A 207 2.79 -25.28 -0.66
N LYS A 208 4.13 -25.26 -0.64
CA LYS A 208 4.93 -24.03 -0.44
C LYS A 208 4.88 -23.07 -1.63
N GLU A 209 4.56 -23.59 -2.81
CA GLU A 209 4.43 -22.84 -4.07
C GLU A 209 3.01 -22.99 -4.58
N ALA A 210 2.27 -21.89 -4.62
CA ALA A 210 0.88 -21.84 -5.04
C ALA A 210 0.44 -20.40 -5.32
N ILE A 211 -0.69 -20.25 -6.00
CA ILE A 211 -1.46 -19.00 -6.05
C ILE A 211 -2.69 -19.18 -5.16
N VAL A 212 -2.87 -18.27 -4.21
CA VAL A 212 -4.07 -18.20 -3.37
C VAL A 212 -4.92 -17.02 -3.84
N VAL A 213 -6.15 -17.27 -4.22
CA VAL A 213 -7.09 -16.25 -4.70
C VAL A 213 -8.03 -15.85 -3.58
N MET A 214 -8.07 -14.56 -3.27
CA MET A 214 -9.03 -13.92 -2.36
C MET A 214 -9.99 -13.07 -3.19
N GLY A 215 -11.26 -13.17 -2.90
CA GLY A 215 -12.31 -12.44 -3.63
C GLY A 215 -12.77 -11.16 -2.94
N ASN A 216 -13.63 -10.42 -3.64
CA ASN A 216 -14.31 -9.22 -3.16
C ASN A 216 -15.12 -9.49 -1.89
N GLU A 217 -15.24 -8.50 -1.02
CA GLU A 217 -15.90 -8.62 0.28
C GLU A 217 -17.40 -8.93 0.18
N ALA A 218 -18.06 -8.41 -0.84
CA ALA A 218 -19.50 -8.58 -1.04
C ALA A 218 -19.84 -9.74 -1.97
N ASN A 219 -19.07 -9.92 -3.04
CA ASN A 219 -19.39 -10.84 -4.13
C ASN A 219 -18.52 -12.10 -4.16
N GLY A 220 -17.48 -12.18 -3.31
CA GLY A 220 -16.50 -13.26 -3.36
C GLY A 220 -15.63 -13.20 -4.62
N ILE A 221 -15.13 -14.36 -5.04
CA ILE A 221 -14.38 -14.50 -6.29
C ILE A 221 -15.37 -14.46 -7.46
N SER A 222 -15.04 -13.66 -8.48
CA SER A 222 -15.89 -13.52 -9.66
C SER A 222 -15.99 -14.84 -10.45
N GLN A 223 -17.14 -15.07 -11.10
CA GLN A 223 -17.39 -16.30 -11.88
C GLN A 223 -16.32 -16.52 -12.96
N GLU A 224 -15.81 -15.45 -13.53
CA GLU A 224 -14.76 -15.51 -14.55
C GLU A 224 -13.44 -16.07 -13.99
N ILE A 225 -13.08 -15.69 -12.77
CA ILE A 225 -11.88 -16.15 -12.07
C ILE A 225 -12.11 -17.54 -11.49
N GLU A 226 -13.30 -17.82 -10.95
CA GLU A 226 -13.67 -19.11 -10.38
C GLU A 226 -13.45 -20.27 -11.36
N ASN A 227 -13.73 -20.06 -12.65
CA ASN A 227 -13.51 -21.06 -13.70
C ASN A 227 -12.03 -21.48 -13.87
N SER A 228 -11.10 -20.68 -13.39
CA SER A 228 -9.66 -20.99 -13.42
C SER A 228 -9.18 -21.69 -12.14
N ILE A 229 -10.03 -21.81 -11.12
CA ILE A 229 -9.68 -22.38 -9.81
C ILE A 229 -9.94 -23.88 -9.78
N LYS A 230 -8.89 -24.65 -9.52
CA LYS A 230 -8.98 -26.12 -9.42
C LYS A 230 -9.23 -26.62 -8.00
N LYS A 231 -8.80 -25.89 -6.99
CA LYS A 231 -8.90 -26.27 -5.57
C LYS A 231 -9.64 -25.21 -4.78
N ARG A 232 -10.77 -25.57 -4.23
CA ARG A 232 -11.60 -24.71 -3.37
C ARG A 232 -11.29 -25.02 -1.91
N ILE A 233 -10.87 -24.03 -1.15
CA ILE A 233 -10.61 -24.15 0.29
C ILE A 233 -11.52 -23.22 1.08
N THR A 234 -11.84 -23.62 2.29
CA THR A 234 -12.68 -22.85 3.21
C THR A 234 -12.10 -22.79 4.61
N ILE A 235 -12.34 -21.67 5.29
CA ILE A 235 -12.18 -21.57 6.74
C ILE A 235 -13.49 -22.05 7.36
N PRO A 236 -13.50 -23.18 8.10
CA PRO A 236 -14.73 -23.74 8.62
C PRO A 236 -15.37 -22.81 9.66
N ARG A 237 -16.69 -22.79 9.70
CA ARG A 237 -17.46 -22.15 10.77
C ARG A 237 -17.58 -23.11 11.94
N PHE A 238 -17.29 -22.65 13.14
CA PHE A 238 -17.35 -23.47 14.36
C PHE A 238 -18.57 -23.17 15.24
N GLY A 239 -19.25 -22.05 15.00
CA GLY A 239 -20.43 -21.68 15.78
C GLY A 239 -21.69 -22.48 15.39
N ASP A 240 -22.53 -22.84 16.35
CA ASP A 240 -23.75 -23.63 16.13
C ASP A 240 -24.76 -22.93 15.21
N LEU A 241 -24.91 -21.61 15.35
CA LEU A 241 -25.90 -20.84 14.58
C LEU A 241 -25.45 -20.53 13.15
N GLN A 242 -24.15 -20.41 12.89
CA GLN A 242 -23.53 -20.14 11.59
C GLN A 242 -24.17 -18.98 10.79
N LEU A 243 -24.71 -17.98 11.47
CA LEU A 243 -25.45 -16.84 10.88
C LEU A 243 -24.53 -15.80 10.19
N THR A 244 -23.25 -15.77 10.58
CA THR A 244 -22.29 -14.84 9.96
C THR A 244 -22.04 -15.28 8.52
N GLU A 245 -22.33 -14.37 7.56
CA GLU A 245 -22.24 -14.68 6.13
C GLU A 245 -20.79 -14.84 5.65
N SER A 246 -19.87 -13.97 6.12
CA SER A 246 -18.46 -14.00 5.73
C SER A 246 -17.54 -13.42 6.78
N LEU A 247 -16.24 -13.71 6.69
CA LEU A 247 -15.19 -13.00 7.41
C LEU A 247 -14.73 -11.78 6.60
N ASN A 248 -14.24 -10.74 7.30
CA ASN A 248 -13.50 -9.68 6.63
C ASN A 248 -12.35 -10.28 5.83
N VAL A 249 -12.15 -9.82 4.59
CA VAL A 249 -11.19 -10.42 3.65
C VAL A 249 -9.75 -10.39 4.17
N ALA A 250 -9.33 -9.32 4.88
CA ALA A 250 -8.00 -9.27 5.46
C ALA A 250 -7.84 -10.28 6.62
N ALA A 251 -8.89 -10.46 7.45
CA ALA A 251 -8.88 -11.49 8.50
C ALA A 251 -8.82 -12.90 7.90
N ALA A 252 -9.62 -13.18 6.88
CA ALA A 252 -9.56 -14.44 6.14
C ALA A 252 -8.18 -14.68 5.53
N THR A 253 -7.58 -13.63 4.92
CA THR A 253 -6.23 -13.69 4.37
C THR A 253 -5.19 -14.07 5.43
N ALA A 254 -5.28 -13.49 6.64
CA ALA A 254 -4.36 -13.82 7.73
C ALA A 254 -4.40 -15.32 8.10
N ILE A 255 -5.60 -15.87 8.22
CA ILE A 255 -5.80 -17.30 8.55
C ILE A 255 -5.24 -18.19 7.43
N ILE A 256 -5.60 -17.90 6.19
CA ILE A 256 -5.16 -18.67 5.02
C ILE A 256 -3.62 -18.62 4.87
N LEU A 257 -3.01 -17.44 4.93
CA LEU A 257 -1.55 -17.32 4.83
C LEU A 257 -0.83 -18.02 5.99
N SER A 258 -1.39 -17.97 7.20
CA SER A 258 -0.85 -18.70 8.35
C SER A 258 -0.82 -20.21 8.09
N GLU A 259 -1.88 -20.78 7.52
CA GLU A 259 -1.94 -22.22 7.21
C GLU A 259 -0.97 -22.60 6.08
N PHE A 260 -0.83 -21.80 5.05
CA PHE A 260 0.17 -22.05 3.99
C PHE A 260 1.62 -21.92 4.47
N ARG A 261 1.86 -21.28 5.61
CA ARG A 261 3.20 -21.13 6.21
C ARG A 261 3.47 -22.07 7.40
N ARG A 262 2.48 -22.78 7.85
CA ARG A 262 2.61 -23.82 8.88
C ARG A 262 3.28 -25.09 8.31
#